data_d341a6577adbd4cc4b9d5f9984fa0f29
#
_entry.id   d341a6577adbd4cc4b9d5f9984fa0f29
#
_cell.length_a   1.000
_cell.length_b   1.000
_cell.length_c   1.000
_cell.angle_alpha   90.00
_cell.angle_beta   90.00
_cell.angle_gamma   90.00
#
_symmetry.space_group_name_H-M   'P 1'
#
loop_
_entity.id
_entity.type
_entity.pdbx_description
1 polymer ?
#
loop_
_entity_poly.entity_id
_entity_poly.type
_entity_poly.pdbx_seq_one_letter_code
_entity_poly.pdbx_strand_id
1 'polypeptide(L)'
;MTQSMRLLIAALLLSFLPITVMAESKVESFTCEPWSNAGLRMRGDVKLELSGLNLMWTNGKVTQTAVMVNPEDKLEGNVSEAKRIYVAEDSTAVYFLKRLPTYLSINRTVVAVRETKQNTTYCHPIK
;
A
#
# COMPACT_ATOMS: atom_id res chain seq x y z
N MET A 1 3.42 38.92 34.80
CA MET A 1 3.05 37.69 35.48
C MET A 1 2.13 36.84 34.65
N THR A 2 1.06 37.40 34.15
CA THR A 2 0.13 36.65 33.29
C THR A 2 0.75 36.23 31.96
N GLN A 3 1.74 36.96 31.49
CA GLN A 3 2.41 36.65 30.22
C GLN A 3 3.23 35.39 30.27
N SER A 4 3.90 35.12 31.39
CA SER A 4 4.71 33.89 31.48
C SER A 4 3.85 32.63 31.50
N MET A 5 2.66 32.71 32.07
CA MET A 5 1.74 31.59 32.07
C MET A 5 1.24 31.27 30.64
N ARG A 6 0.98 32.33 29.88
CA ARG A 6 0.55 32.13 28.48
C ARG A 6 1.63 31.49 27.65
N LEU A 7 2.87 31.87 27.86
CA LEU A 7 3.99 31.26 27.14
C LEU A 7 4.14 29.78 27.46
N LEU A 8 3.93 29.38 28.70
CA LEU A 8 4.00 27.99 29.09
C LEU A 8 2.92 27.16 28.42
N ILE A 9 1.72 27.68 28.32
CA ILE A 9 0.62 26.96 27.66
C ILE A 9 0.90 26.79 26.18
N ALA A 10 1.43 27.82 25.53
CA ALA A 10 1.77 27.72 24.11
C ALA A 10 2.85 26.69 23.86
N ALA A 11 3.85 26.59 24.72
CA ALA A 11 4.90 25.61 24.59
C ALA A 11 4.37 24.19 24.73
N LEU A 12 3.44 23.96 25.62
CA LEU A 12 2.82 22.66 25.78
C LEU A 12 2.04 22.24 24.55
N LEU A 13 1.29 23.15 23.97
CA LEU A 13 0.54 22.85 22.75
C LEU A 13 1.46 22.47 21.59
N LEU A 14 2.55 23.18 21.44
CA LEU A 14 3.51 22.89 20.38
C LEU A 14 4.18 21.54 20.56
N SER A 15 4.41 21.09 21.77
CA SER A 15 5.05 19.81 22.00
C SER A 15 4.16 18.62 21.65
N PHE A 16 2.84 18.78 21.69
CA PHE A 16 1.94 17.70 21.32
C PHE A 16 1.83 17.49 19.82
N LEU A 17 1.85 18.54 19.03
CA LEU A 17 1.67 18.47 17.60
C LEU A 17 2.72 17.60 16.90
N PRO A 18 4.02 17.76 17.16
CA PRO A 18 5.03 16.91 16.51
C PRO A 18 4.86 15.43 16.84
N ILE A 19 4.44 15.11 18.05
CA ILE A 19 4.29 13.73 18.47
C ILE A 19 3.21 13.01 17.68
N THR A 20 2.06 13.66 17.47
CA THR A 20 0.97 13.06 16.71
C THR A 20 1.31 12.87 15.25
N VAL A 21 2.02 13.80 14.66
CA VAL A 21 2.38 13.74 13.24
C VAL A 21 3.44 12.68 12.99
N MET A 22 4.29 12.39 13.95
CA MET A 22 5.39 11.46 13.78
C MET A 22 4.98 9.99 13.84
N ALA A 23 3.74 9.71 14.20
CA ALA A 23 3.23 8.34 14.22
C ALA A 23 2.83 7.90 12.81
N GLU A 24 3.73 8.02 11.87
CA GLU A 24 3.48 7.70 10.49
C GLU A 24 3.77 6.24 10.17
N SER A 25 3.21 5.80 9.09
CA SER A 25 3.42 4.47 8.56
C SER A 25 4.77 4.39 7.85
N LYS A 26 5.38 3.23 7.95
CA LYS A 26 6.60 2.95 7.22
C LYS A 26 6.28 2.67 5.76
N VAL A 27 7.19 3.06 4.89
CA VAL A 27 7.10 2.73 3.48
C VAL A 27 7.90 1.47 3.22
N GLU A 28 7.24 0.46 2.67
CA GLU A 28 7.90 -0.75 2.22
C GLU A 28 7.98 -0.72 0.70
N SER A 29 9.16 -0.97 0.16
CA SER A 29 9.41 -0.93 -1.28
C SER A 29 9.82 -2.30 -1.79
N PHE A 30 9.27 -2.66 -2.95
CA PHE A 30 9.49 -3.97 -3.56
C PHE A 30 9.77 -3.82 -5.04
N THR A 31 10.54 -4.76 -5.57
CA THR A 31 10.70 -4.97 -7.00
C THR A 31 9.92 -6.22 -7.38
N CYS A 32 9.08 -6.11 -8.38
CA CYS A 32 8.19 -7.18 -8.79
C CYS A 32 8.45 -7.59 -10.23
N GLU A 33 8.10 -8.83 -10.54
CA GLU A 33 8.09 -9.30 -11.92
C GLU A 33 7.03 -8.55 -12.72
N PRO A 34 7.13 -8.53 -14.05
CA PRO A 34 6.07 -8.00 -14.88
C PRO A 34 4.74 -8.70 -14.62
N TRP A 35 3.64 -7.97 -14.72
CA TRP A 35 2.33 -8.57 -14.55
C TRP A 35 2.10 -9.69 -15.58
N SER A 36 1.62 -10.82 -15.12
CA SER A 36 1.22 -11.91 -16.03
C SER A 36 -0.01 -11.51 -16.83
N ASN A 37 -0.19 -12.11 -18.02
CA ASN A 37 -1.33 -11.83 -18.91
C ASN A 37 -1.54 -10.34 -19.17
N ALA A 38 -0.46 -9.59 -19.23
CA ALA A 38 -0.55 -8.15 -19.36
C ALA A 38 -0.46 -7.75 -20.83
N GLY A 39 -1.23 -6.71 -21.20
CA GLY A 39 -1.10 -6.09 -22.50
C GLY A 39 0.20 -5.29 -22.61
N LEU A 40 0.44 -4.71 -23.77
CA LEU A 40 1.68 -3.99 -24.06
C LEU A 40 2.02 -2.89 -23.05
N ARG A 41 1.00 -2.17 -22.58
CA ARG A 41 1.20 -1.06 -21.61
C ARG A 41 1.59 -1.54 -20.23
N MET A 42 1.32 -2.79 -19.93
CA MET A 42 1.57 -3.39 -18.62
C MET A 42 2.88 -4.17 -18.56
N ARG A 43 3.58 -4.29 -19.67
CA ARG A 43 4.87 -4.97 -19.72
C ARG A 43 5.93 -4.11 -19.04
N GLY A 44 6.87 -4.76 -18.43
CA GLY A 44 7.96 -4.11 -17.72
C GLY A 44 7.93 -4.44 -16.24
N ASP A 45 9.06 -4.28 -15.61
CA ASP A 45 9.20 -4.56 -14.18
C ASP A 45 8.29 -3.65 -13.38
N VAL A 46 7.69 -4.22 -12.36
CA VAL A 46 6.79 -3.50 -11.48
C VAL A 46 7.54 -3.09 -10.23
N LYS A 47 7.37 -1.84 -9.83
CA LYS A 47 7.82 -1.36 -8.53
C LYS A 47 6.61 -1.13 -7.66
N LEU A 48 6.67 -1.65 -6.45
CA LEU A 48 5.57 -1.58 -5.51
C LEU A 48 5.99 -0.83 -4.26
N GLU A 49 5.12 0.04 -3.78
CA GLU A 49 5.28 0.68 -2.49
C GLU A 49 4.02 0.47 -1.66
N LEU A 50 4.21 0.06 -0.41
CA LEU A 50 3.15 -0.08 0.56
C LEU A 50 3.40 0.92 1.68
N SER A 51 2.40 1.72 2.00
CA SER A 51 2.51 2.73 3.05
C SER A 51 1.17 2.88 3.76
N GLY A 52 1.10 2.43 5.01
CA GLY A 52 -0.14 2.47 5.76
C GLY A 52 -1.24 1.68 5.05
N LEU A 53 -2.30 2.35 4.67
CA LEU A 53 -3.42 1.74 3.95
C LEU A 53 -3.28 1.85 2.44
N ASN A 54 -2.17 2.39 1.96
CA ASN A 54 -2.00 2.67 0.54
C ASN A 54 -1.08 1.69 -0.14
N LEU A 55 -1.43 1.36 -1.37
CA LEU A 55 -0.61 0.60 -2.29
C LEU A 55 -0.41 1.43 -3.54
N MET A 56 0.82 1.50 -4.02
CA MET A 56 1.13 2.14 -5.29
C MET A 56 2.06 1.25 -6.07
N TRP A 57 1.77 1.05 -7.35
CA TRP A 57 2.70 0.36 -8.23
C TRP A 57 2.90 1.14 -9.51
N THR A 58 4.06 0.94 -10.11
CA THR A 58 4.39 1.52 -11.39
C THR A 58 5.25 0.57 -12.19
N ASN A 59 5.07 0.59 -13.49
CA ASN A 59 5.95 -0.15 -14.40
C ASN A 59 6.73 0.80 -15.34
N GLY A 60 6.77 2.07 -14.98
CA GLY A 60 7.40 3.09 -15.81
C GLY A 60 6.48 3.74 -16.83
N LYS A 61 5.36 3.11 -17.14
CA LYS A 61 4.37 3.65 -18.08
C LYS A 61 3.03 3.91 -17.42
N VAL A 62 2.67 3.05 -16.48
CA VAL A 62 1.39 3.13 -15.76
C VAL A 62 1.69 3.20 -14.28
N THR A 63 1.03 4.10 -13.59
CA THR A 63 1.04 4.17 -12.14
C THR A 63 -0.39 4.05 -11.64
N GLN A 64 -0.60 3.20 -10.65
CA GLN A 64 -1.92 3.04 -10.05
C GLN A 64 -1.79 3.03 -8.54
N THR A 65 -2.72 3.70 -7.89
CA THR A 65 -2.82 3.73 -6.43
C THR A 65 -4.09 3.02 -5.98
N ALA A 66 -4.01 2.39 -4.84
CA ALA A 66 -5.13 1.64 -4.27
C ALA A 66 -5.14 1.80 -2.75
N VAL A 67 -6.29 1.60 -2.16
CA VAL A 67 -6.49 1.74 -0.72
C VAL A 67 -6.97 0.42 -0.14
N MET A 68 -6.41 0.05 1.00
CA MET A 68 -6.79 -1.17 1.71
C MET A 68 -8.22 -1.06 2.22
N VAL A 69 -9.01 -2.07 1.95
CA VAL A 69 -10.42 -2.10 2.36
C VAL A 69 -10.70 -3.05 3.50
N ASN A 70 -9.68 -3.81 3.95
CA ASN A 70 -9.83 -4.72 5.08
C ASN A 70 -8.75 -4.54 6.15
N PRO A 71 -8.52 -3.30 6.64
CA PRO A 71 -7.41 -3.03 7.56
C PRO A 71 -7.56 -3.72 8.92
N GLU A 72 -8.76 -4.10 9.28
CA GLU A 72 -9.03 -4.72 10.58
C GLU A 72 -9.02 -6.24 10.55
N ASP A 73 -8.88 -6.82 9.38
CA ASP A 73 -8.78 -8.28 9.27
C ASP A 73 -7.48 -8.74 9.91
N LYS A 74 -7.59 -9.17 11.12
CA LYS A 74 -6.48 -9.77 11.83
C LYS A 74 -6.40 -11.23 11.45
N LEU A 75 -5.23 -11.61 10.99
CA LEU A 75 -4.99 -12.99 10.66
C LEU A 75 -4.60 -13.71 11.93
N GLU A 76 -5.50 -14.50 12.42
CA GLU A 76 -5.19 -15.40 13.50
C GLU A 76 -4.46 -16.59 12.90
N GLY A 77 -3.37 -16.97 13.56
CA GLY A 77 -2.61 -18.12 13.15
C GLY A 77 -1.42 -17.79 12.27
N ASN A 78 -1.37 -18.33 11.08
CA ASN A 78 -0.18 -18.26 10.24
C ASN A 78 -0.04 -16.89 9.55
N VAL A 79 0.91 -16.11 10.01
CA VAL A 79 1.18 -14.76 9.50
C VAL A 79 1.58 -14.79 8.02
N SER A 80 2.18 -15.87 7.55
CA SER A 80 2.61 -15.98 6.15
C SER A 80 1.44 -16.04 5.17
N GLU A 81 0.24 -16.33 5.66
CA GLU A 81 -0.95 -16.36 4.82
C GLU A 81 -1.76 -15.07 4.87
N ALA A 82 -1.17 -14.03 5.41
CA ALA A 82 -1.82 -12.75 5.54
C ALA A 82 -2.29 -12.22 4.19
N LYS A 83 -3.58 -11.98 4.05
CA LYS A 83 -4.17 -11.42 2.86
C LYS A 83 -4.65 -10.01 3.12
N ARG A 84 -4.33 -9.12 2.22
CA ARG A 84 -4.82 -7.76 2.26
C ARG A 84 -5.51 -7.44 0.95
N ILE A 85 -6.62 -6.73 1.04
CA ILE A 85 -7.42 -6.38 -0.12
C ILE A 85 -7.35 -4.87 -0.31
N TYR A 86 -6.96 -4.47 -1.51
CA TYR A 86 -6.90 -3.07 -1.89
C TYR A 86 -7.80 -2.82 -3.09
N VAL A 87 -8.44 -1.67 -3.13
CA VAL A 87 -9.25 -1.25 -4.27
C VAL A 87 -8.60 -0.04 -4.90
N ALA A 88 -8.43 -0.08 -6.22
CA ALA A 88 -7.88 1.05 -6.97
C ALA A 88 -8.75 2.29 -6.76
N GLU A 89 -8.12 3.46 -6.71
CA GLU A 89 -8.84 4.71 -6.47
C GLU A 89 -9.87 4.99 -7.56
N ASP A 90 -9.62 4.55 -8.78
CA ASP A 90 -10.55 4.70 -9.89
C ASP A 90 -11.58 3.56 -9.96
N SER A 91 -11.56 2.64 -9.02
CA SER A 91 -12.47 1.49 -8.92
C SER A 91 -12.38 0.51 -10.09
N THR A 92 -11.30 0.55 -10.85
CA THR A 92 -11.13 -0.35 -12.00
C THR A 92 -10.50 -1.68 -11.66
N ALA A 93 -9.85 -1.79 -10.52
CA ALA A 93 -9.12 -3.00 -10.15
C ALA A 93 -9.18 -3.26 -8.65
N VAL A 94 -9.09 -4.54 -8.31
CA VAL A 94 -8.97 -5.00 -6.93
C VAL A 94 -7.68 -5.79 -6.82
N TYR A 95 -6.93 -5.55 -5.75
CA TYR A 95 -5.66 -6.20 -5.50
C TYR A 95 -5.77 -7.11 -4.29
N PHE A 96 -5.34 -8.35 -4.46
CA PHE A 96 -5.24 -9.32 -3.36
C PHE A 96 -3.77 -9.57 -3.11
N LEU A 97 -3.30 -9.10 -1.97
CA LEU A 97 -1.90 -9.21 -1.60
C LEU A 97 -1.75 -10.30 -0.56
N LYS A 98 -0.86 -11.25 -0.82
CA LYS A 98 -0.52 -12.31 0.10
C LYS A 98 0.95 -12.24 0.44
N ARG A 99 1.25 -12.12 1.72
CA ARG A 99 2.63 -12.06 2.19
C ARG A 99 3.12 -13.48 2.51
N LEU A 100 4.20 -13.86 1.84
CA LEU A 100 4.87 -15.13 2.05
C LEU A 100 6.20 -14.87 2.76
N PRO A 101 6.87 -15.91 3.29
CA PRO A 101 8.08 -15.68 4.10
C PRO A 101 9.18 -14.88 3.41
N THR A 102 9.37 -15.06 2.09
CA THR A 102 10.46 -14.42 1.36
C THR A 102 10.01 -13.46 0.26
N TYR A 103 8.72 -13.39 -0.03
CA TYR A 103 8.21 -12.55 -1.10
C TYR A 103 6.73 -12.22 -0.90
N LEU A 104 6.20 -11.33 -1.72
CA LEU A 104 4.78 -11.03 -1.80
C LEU A 104 4.21 -11.58 -3.09
N SER A 105 2.98 -12.07 -3.02
CA SER A 105 2.20 -12.39 -4.21
C SER A 105 1.05 -11.41 -4.32
N ILE A 106 0.86 -10.84 -5.49
CA ILE A 106 -0.24 -9.90 -5.73
C ILE A 106 -1.05 -10.39 -6.93
N ASN A 107 -2.34 -10.52 -6.71
CA ASN A 107 -3.30 -10.78 -7.79
C ASN A 107 -4.09 -9.49 -8.02
N ARG A 108 -4.06 -9.02 -9.25
CA ARG A 108 -4.80 -7.85 -9.69
C ARG A 108 -5.96 -8.29 -10.55
N THR A 109 -7.16 -8.00 -10.13
CA THR A 109 -8.37 -8.30 -10.88
C THR A 109 -8.94 -7.00 -11.43
N VAL A 110 -8.95 -6.88 -12.75
CA VAL A 110 -9.50 -5.72 -13.45
C VAL A 110 -10.92 -6.02 -13.84
N VAL A 111 -11.84 -5.18 -13.40
CA VAL A 111 -13.25 -5.34 -13.71
C VAL A 111 -13.57 -4.48 -14.94
N ALA A 112 -13.92 -5.16 -16.03
CA ALA A 112 -14.36 -4.51 -17.25
C ALA A 112 -15.83 -4.84 -17.51
N VAL A 113 -16.48 -4.02 -18.34
CA VAL A 113 -17.93 -4.15 -18.59
C VAL A 113 -18.30 -5.52 -19.14
N ARG A 114 -17.41 -6.16 -19.90
CA ARG A 114 -17.71 -7.44 -20.57
C ARG A 114 -16.84 -8.60 -20.12
N GLU A 115 -15.72 -8.34 -19.48
CA GLU A 115 -14.82 -9.40 -19.05
C GLU A 115 -14.00 -8.97 -17.85
N THR A 116 -13.53 -9.95 -17.10
CA THR A 116 -12.64 -9.73 -15.97
C THR A 116 -11.28 -10.26 -16.34
N LYS A 117 -10.24 -9.43 -16.15
CA LYS A 117 -8.86 -9.84 -16.39
C LYS A 117 -8.13 -9.97 -15.08
N GLN A 118 -7.31 -10.99 -14.98
CA GLN A 118 -6.47 -11.22 -13.81
C GLN A 118 -5.01 -11.18 -14.19
N ASN A 119 -4.25 -10.46 -13.39
CA ASN A 119 -2.80 -10.36 -13.53
C ASN A 119 -2.17 -10.72 -12.20
N THR A 120 -1.08 -11.44 -12.22
CA THR A 120 -0.36 -11.82 -11.02
C THR A 120 1.08 -11.37 -11.12
N THR A 121 1.67 -10.94 -10.02
CA THR A 121 3.10 -10.70 -9.93
C THR A 121 3.62 -11.15 -8.57
N TYR A 122 4.92 -11.39 -8.52
CA TYR A 122 5.63 -11.74 -7.30
C TYR A 122 6.65 -10.65 -7.01
N CYS A 123 6.66 -10.17 -5.78
CA CYS A 123 7.45 -9.02 -5.37
C CYS A 123 8.47 -9.40 -4.31
N HIS A 124 9.66 -8.84 -4.43
CA HIS A 124 10.74 -9.05 -3.49
C HIS A 124 11.14 -7.71 -2.87
N PRO A 125 11.43 -7.69 -1.55
CA PRO A 125 11.84 -6.45 -0.91
C PRO A 125 13.10 -5.90 -1.53
N ILE A 126 13.17 -4.58 -1.65
CA ILE A 126 14.38 -3.87 -2.04
C ILE A 126 15.26 -3.76 -0.80
N LYS A 127 16.49 -4.23 -0.93
CA LYS A 127 17.45 -4.15 0.16
C LYS A 127 18.15 -2.82 0.18
#